data_aa12dfc54dbf5f9523d3ec6f1551a67e
#
_entry.id   aa12dfc54dbf5f9523d3ec6f1551a67e
#
_cell.length_a   1.000
_cell.length_b   1.000
_cell.length_c   1.000
_cell.angle_alpha   90.00
_cell.angle_beta   90.00
_cell.angle_gamma   90.00
#
_symmetry.space_group_name_H-M   'P 1'
#
loop_
_entity.id
_entity.type
_entity.pdbx_description
1 polymer ?
#
loop_
_entity_poly.entity_id
_entity_poly.type
_entity_poly.pdbx_seq_one_letter_code
_entity_poly.pdbx_strand_id
1 'polypeptide(L)'
;LCDKSKSAMSIIKKNIDKTHLQEHTETHNIDFEECLRKLKEQIDIIYIDPPYQTDHIQKSLKIIENSEFITDKTKIILETDDEQRVLEQIKDLKFEIIDKRKYGIAHIIFLQKNP
;
A
#
# COMPACT_ATOMS: atom_id res chain seq x y z
N LEU A 1 -1.15 9.02 -4.30
CA LEU A 1 -0.85 9.13 -2.86
C LEU A 1 -2.13 9.38 -2.06
N CYS A 2 -2.28 8.66 -0.97
CA CYS A 2 -3.47 8.73 -0.14
C CYS A 2 -3.09 8.90 1.34
N ASP A 3 -3.72 9.86 2.02
CA ASP A 3 -3.58 10.04 3.46
C ASP A 3 -4.82 10.77 3.98
N LYS A 4 -5.37 10.32 5.09
CA LYS A 4 -6.55 10.95 5.70
C LYS A 4 -6.20 12.21 6.50
N SER A 5 -4.95 12.36 6.91
CA SER A 5 -4.49 13.51 7.71
C SER A 5 -4.33 14.74 6.84
N LYS A 6 -5.03 15.84 7.18
CA LYS A 6 -4.89 17.10 6.47
C LYS A 6 -3.48 17.67 6.59
N SER A 7 -2.86 17.55 7.77
CA SER A 7 -1.50 18.05 8.01
C SER A 7 -0.48 17.25 7.20
N ALA A 8 -0.60 15.92 7.16
CA ALA A 8 0.26 15.07 6.33
C ALA A 8 0.09 15.39 4.85
N MET A 9 -1.14 15.56 4.38
CA MET A 9 -1.43 15.90 2.99
C MET A 9 -0.85 17.26 2.60
N SER A 10 -0.87 18.23 3.50
CA SER A 10 -0.25 19.53 3.27
C SER A 10 1.27 19.40 3.01
N ILE A 11 1.93 18.55 3.79
CA ILE A 11 3.37 18.29 3.62
C ILE A 11 3.63 17.53 2.32
N ILE A 12 2.81 16.54 2.00
CA ILE A 12 2.90 15.78 0.75
C ILE A 12 2.82 16.72 -0.45
N LYS A 13 1.86 17.63 -0.46
CA LYS A 13 1.69 18.60 -1.55
C LYS A 13 2.89 19.54 -1.68
N LYS A 14 3.46 20.00 -0.56
CA LYS A 14 4.68 20.80 -0.58
C LYS A 14 5.86 20.03 -1.18
N ASN A 15 5.99 18.75 -0.84
CA ASN A 15 7.05 17.91 -1.37
C ASN A 15 6.87 17.65 -2.88
N ILE A 16 5.64 17.46 -3.33
CA ILE A 16 5.32 17.31 -4.76
C ILE A 16 5.73 18.58 -5.51
N ASP A 17 5.37 19.76 -5.00
CA ASP A 17 5.74 21.04 -5.61
C ASP A 17 7.24 21.22 -5.65
N LYS A 18 7.93 20.91 -4.55
CA LYS A 18 9.38 21.04 -4.42
C LYS A 18 10.14 20.14 -5.39
N THR A 19 9.60 18.97 -5.68
CA THR A 19 10.19 17.99 -6.61
C THR A 19 9.70 18.14 -8.04
N HIS A 20 8.82 19.10 -8.32
CA HIS A 20 8.25 19.39 -9.66
C HIS A 20 7.51 18.17 -10.26
N LEU A 21 6.77 17.43 -9.42
CA LEU A 21 6.04 16.23 -9.82
C LEU A 21 4.52 16.43 -9.91
N GLN A 22 4.03 17.67 -9.92
CA GLN A 22 2.60 17.98 -9.92
C GLN A 22 1.84 17.32 -11.05
N GLU A 23 2.43 17.31 -12.25
CA GLU A 23 1.78 16.77 -13.46
C GLU A 23 1.74 15.23 -13.47
N HIS A 24 2.54 14.58 -12.61
CA HIS A 24 2.66 13.12 -12.54
C HIS A 24 2.12 12.55 -11.24
N THR A 25 1.42 13.36 -10.43
CA THR A 25 0.97 12.95 -9.10
C THR A 25 -0.48 13.33 -8.87
N GLU A 26 -1.21 12.40 -8.29
CA GLU A 26 -2.57 12.61 -7.81
C GLU A 26 -2.61 12.35 -6.32
N THR A 27 -3.32 13.18 -5.56
CA THR A 27 -3.42 13.05 -4.12
C THR A 27 -4.88 12.92 -3.68
N HIS A 28 -5.12 12.11 -2.65
CA HIS A 28 -6.44 11.89 -2.08
C HIS A 28 -6.38 12.03 -0.55
N ASN A 29 -7.04 13.06 -0.03
CA ASN A 29 -7.10 13.31 1.41
C ASN A 29 -8.32 12.60 2.01
N ILE A 30 -8.30 11.26 1.95
CA ILE A 30 -9.36 10.38 2.42
C ILE A 30 -8.75 9.15 3.09
N ASP A 31 -9.59 8.38 3.77
CA ASP A 31 -9.17 7.11 4.36
C ASP A 31 -8.74 6.09 3.29
N PHE A 32 -7.78 5.24 3.63
CA PHE A 32 -7.20 4.29 2.68
C PHE A 32 -8.24 3.32 2.11
N GLU A 33 -9.20 2.87 2.91
CA GLU A 33 -10.24 1.95 2.42
C GLU A 33 -11.11 2.61 1.36
N GLU A 34 -11.51 3.86 1.59
CA GLU A 34 -12.28 4.63 0.62
C GLU A 34 -11.46 4.87 -0.64
N CYS A 35 -10.17 5.20 -0.50
CA CYS A 35 -9.28 5.41 -1.62
C CYS A 35 -9.17 4.16 -2.49
N LEU A 36 -8.92 3.00 -1.88
CA LEU A 36 -8.81 1.73 -2.60
C LEU A 36 -10.10 1.39 -3.36
N ARG A 37 -11.26 1.65 -2.78
CA ARG A 37 -12.55 1.37 -3.43
C ARG A 37 -12.84 2.27 -4.61
N LYS A 38 -12.19 3.43 -4.69
CA LYS A 38 -12.38 4.38 -5.80
C LYS A 38 -11.44 4.16 -6.97
N LEU A 39 -10.40 3.34 -6.82
CA LEU A 39 -9.44 3.08 -7.89
C LEU A 39 -10.08 2.25 -8.99
N LYS A 40 -9.90 2.68 -10.24
CA LYS A 40 -10.48 2.02 -11.42
C LYS A 40 -9.44 1.63 -12.47
N GLU A 41 -8.31 2.32 -12.49
CA GLU A 41 -7.24 2.05 -13.43
C GLU A 41 -6.32 0.96 -12.91
N GLN A 42 -5.73 0.19 -13.81
CA GLN A 42 -4.74 -0.82 -13.43
C GLN A 42 -3.53 -0.18 -12.78
N ILE A 43 -3.04 -0.81 -11.72
CA ILE A 43 -1.92 -0.34 -10.92
C ILE A 43 -0.74 -1.31 -11.09
N ASP A 44 0.44 -0.78 -11.34
CA ASP A 44 1.66 -1.59 -11.48
C ASP A 44 2.32 -1.87 -10.13
N ILE A 45 2.35 -0.88 -9.25
CA ILE A 45 3.00 -0.98 -7.93
C ILE A 45 2.09 -0.36 -6.88
N ILE A 46 1.86 -1.09 -5.79
CA ILE A 46 1.14 -0.58 -4.62
C ILE A 46 2.08 -0.62 -3.43
N TYR A 47 2.31 0.52 -2.79
CA TYR A 47 3.12 0.61 -1.59
C TYR A 47 2.21 0.89 -0.39
N ILE A 48 2.26 0.01 0.62
CA ILE A 48 1.42 0.11 1.83
C ILE A 48 2.34 0.27 3.03
N ASP A 49 2.32 1.47 3.62
CA ASP A 49 3.13 1.82 4.79
C ASP A 49 2.22 2.46 5.86
N PRO A 50 1.38 1.68 6.54
CA PRO A 50 0.48 2.19 7.57
C PRO A 50 1.20 2.37 8.90
N PRO A 51 0.56 3.01 9.89
CA PRO A 51 1.09 3.01 11.25
C PRO A 51 1.33 1.58 11.74
N TYR A 52 2.43 1.35 12.45
CA TYR A 52 2.75 0.05 13.01
C TYR A 52 1.68 -0.41 14.02
N GLN A 53 1.57 -1.72 14.22
CA GLN A 53 0.63 -2.34 15.16
C GLN A 53 -0.85 -2.09 14.85
N THR A 54 -1.17 -1.90 13.58
CA THR A 54 -2.56 -1.79 13.10
C THR A 54 -2.90 -2.99 12.22
N ASP A 55 -4.18 -3.12 11.86
CA ASP A 55 -4.66 -4.11 10.91
C ASP A 55 -4.85 -3.53 9.49
N HIS A 56 -4.30 -2.36 9.23
CA HIS A 56 -4.48 -1.65 7.95
C HIS A 56 -3.95 -2.46 6.76
N ILE A 57 -2.85 -3.19 6.92
CA ILE A 57 -2.32 -4.05 5.85
C ILE A 57 -3.34 -5.14 5.50
N GLN A 58 -3.86 -5.85 6.50
CA GLN A 58 -4.85 -6.89 6.28
C GLN A 58 -6.10 -6.35 5.61
N LYS A 59 -6.63 -5.24 6.10
CA LYS A 59 -7.82 -4.60 5.52
C LYS A 59 -7.58 -4.14 4.09
N SER A 60 -6.42 -3.54 3.82
CA SER A 60 -6.05 -3.12 2.47
C SER A 60 -6.00 -4.31 1.52
N LEU A 61 -5.32 -5.38 1.91
CA LEU A 61 -5.14 -6.56 1.05
C LEU A 61 -6.46 -7.30 0.80
N LYS A 62 -7.37 -7.31 1.75
CA LYS A 62 -8.72 -7.88 1.54
C LYS A 62 -9.50 -7.12 0.46
N ILE A 63 -9.35 -5.82 0.40
CA ILE A 63 -9.96 -5.01 -0.67
C ILE A 63 -9.23 -5.27 -2.00
N ILE A 64 -7.90 -5.28 -1.96
CA ILE A 64 -7.07 -5.41 -3.15
C ILE A 64 -7.27 -6.77 -3.83
N GLU A 65 -7.37 -7.86 -3.08
CA GLU A 65 -7.49 -9.21 -3.69
C GLU A 65 -8.73 -9.37 -4.54
N ASN A 66 -9.79 -8.62 -4.25
CA ASN A 66 -11.07 -8.67 -4.98
C ASN A 66 -11.23 -7.51 -5.97
N SER A 67 -10.20 -6.70 -6.16
CA SER A 67 -10.27 -5.52 -7.02
C SER A 67 -9.93 -5.84 -8.48
N GLU A 68 -10.39 -4.98 -9.37
CA GLU A 68 -10.08 -5.06 -10.80
C GLU A 68 -8.85 -4.25 -11.19
N PHE A 69 -8.30 -3.46 -10.25
CA PHE A 69 -7.13 -2.60 -10.55
C PHE A 69 -5.80 -3.33 -10.44
N ILE A 70 -5.76 -4.56 -9.97
CA ILE A 70 -4.54 -5.37 -9.94
C ILE A 70 -4.57 -6.48 -10.99
N THR A 71 -3.36 -6.86 -11.44
CA THR A 71 -3.13 -8.01 -12.31
C THR A 71 -2.13 -8.94 -11.64
N ASP A 72 -1.85 -10.08 -12.25
CA ASP A 72 -0.79 -10.99 -11.81
C ASP A 72 0.61 -10.36 -11.87
N LYS A 73 0.75 -9.21 -12.54
CA LYS A 73 2.01 -8.47 -12.65
C LYS A 73 2.13 -7.33 -11.64
N THR A 74 1.04 -6.95 -10.98
CA THR A 74 1.07 -5.89 -9.97
C THR A 74 1.94 -6.33 -8.79
N LYS A 75 2.90 -5.49 -8.42
CA LYS A 75 3.73 -5.72 -7.24
C LYS A 75 3.18 -4.94 -6.06
N ILE A 76 3.00 -5.63 -4.94
CA ILE A 76 2.53 -5.02 -3.71
C ILE A 76 3.68 -5.05 -2.72
N ILE A 77 4.00 -3.89 -2.15
CA ILE A 77 5.10 -3.72 -1.22
C ILE A 77 4.52 -3.31 0.13
N LEU A 78 4.80 -4.11 1.16
CA LEU A 78 4.33 -3.85 2.51
C LEU A 78 5.52 -3.46 3.40
N GLU A 79 5.33 -2.45 4.24
CA GLU A 79 6.30 -2.12 5.28
C GLU A 79 5.67 -2.36 6.65
N THR A 80 6.39 -3.07 7.54
CA THR A 80 5.92 -3.37 8.89
C THR A 80 7.10 -3.51 9.85
N ASP A 81 6.87 -3.32 11.15
CA ASP A 81 7.84 -3.62 12.20
C ASP A 81 7.70 -5.05 12.72
N ASP A 82 6.66 -5.77 12.32
CA ASP A 82 6.35 -7.12 12.79
C ASP A 82 5.96 -8.03 11.63
N GLU A 83 6.97 -8.69 11.06
CA GLU A 83 6.79 -9.59 9.92
C GLU A 83 5.84 -10.74 10.24
N GLN A 84 6.03 -11.39 11.40
CA GLN A 84 5.24 -12.58 11.75
C GLN A 84 3.76 -12.25 11.88
N ARG A 85 3.45 -11.10 12.46
CA ARG A 85 2.07 -10.65 12.61
C ARG A 85 1.41 -10.43 11.26
N VAL A 86 2.12 -9.76 10.34
CA VAL A 86 1.60 -9.51 8.99
C VAL A 86 1.41 -10.82 8.23
N LEU A 87 2.38 -11.73 8.27
CA LEU A 87 2.27 -13.02 7.60
C LEU A 87 1.08 -13.83 8.13
N GLU A 88 0.82 -13.79 9.42
CA GLU A 88 -0.34 -14.45 10.01
C GLU A 88 -1.65 -13.80 9.56
N GLN A 89 -1.69 -12.46 9.47
CA GLN A 89 -2.88 -11.73 9.03
C GLN A 89 -3.24 -11.99 7.57
N ILE A 90 -2.25 -12.28 6.71
CA ILE A 90 -2.47 -12.41 5.28
C ILE A 90 -2.44 -13.85 4.75
N LYS A 91 -2.20 -14.84 5.61
CA LYS A 91 -2.00 -16.24 5.19
C LYS A 91 -3.14 -16.83 4.38
N ASP A 92 -4.38 -16.39 4.61
CA ASP A 92 -5.56 -16.90 3.93
C ASP A 92 -5.93 -16.08 2.68
N LEU A 93 -5.18 -15.03 2.38
CA LEU A 93 -5.39 -14.20 1.21
C LEU A 93 -4.67 -14.78 -0.01
N LYS A 94 -5.13 -14.40 -1.19
CA LYS A 94 -4.68 -14.97 -2.47
C LYS A 94 -3.43 -14.27 -3.01
N PHE A 95 -2.42 -14.13 -2.17
CA PHE A 95 -1.15 -13.51 -2.55
C PHE A 95 0.01 -14.45 -2.32
N GLU A 96 1.02 -14.31 -3.16
CA GLU A 96 2.29 -15.02 -3.07
C GLU A 96 3.38 -14.05 -2.60
N ILE A 97 4.19 -14.49 -1.64
CA ILE A 97 5.35 -13.72 -1.20
C ILE A 97 6.49 -13.98 -2.17
N ILE A 98 6.97 -12.94 -2.84
CA ILE A 98 8.05 -13.06 -3.83
C ILE A 98 9.41 -12.64 -3.30
N ASP A 99 9.47 -11.83 -2.25
CA ASP A 99 10.71 -11.42 -1.61
C ASP A 99 10.42 -10.83 -0.23
N LYS A 100 11.41 -10.88 0.65
CA LYS A 100 11.36 -10.26 1.98
C LYS A 100 12.71 -9.65 2.29
N ARG A 101 12.71 -8.45 2.85
CA ARG A 101 13.92 -7.72 3.23
C ARG A 101 13.75 -7.07 4.58
N LYS A 102 14.87 -6.85 5.27
CA LYS A 102 14.89 -6.19 6.58
C LYS A 102 15.91 -5.05 6.58
N TYR A 103 15.46 -3.90 7.03
CA TYR A 103 16.29 -2.69 7.18
C TYR A 103 16.05 -2.11 8.58
N GLY A 104 16.96 -2.43 9.54
CA GLY A 104 16.74 -2.02 10.93
C GLY A 104 15.49 -2.70 11.51
N ILE A 105 14.53 -1.91 11.99
CA ILE A 105 13.26 -2.41 12.51
C ILE A 105 12.20 -2.61 11.39
N ALA A 106 12.46 -2.10 10.21
CA ALA A 106 11.51 -2.18 9.10
C ALA A 106 11.68 -3.49 8.34
N HIS A 107 10.57 -4.19 8.14
CA HIS A 107 10.49 -5.36 7.29
C HIS A 107 9.74 -4.99 6.02
N ILE A 108 10.32 -5.31 4.86
CA ILE A 108 9.71 -5.05 3.56
C ILE A 108 9.31 -6.39 2.95
N ILE A 109 8.03 -6.55 2.65
CA ILE A 109 7.47 -7.78 2.09
C ILE A 109 6.92 -7.46 0.70
N PHE A 110 7.35 -8.23 -0.29
CA PHE A 110 6.91 -8.08 -1.68
C PHE A 110 5.91 -9.18 -2.01
N LEU A 111 4.74 -8.81 -2.50
CA LEU A 111 3.67 -9.73 -2.84
C LEU A 111 3.25 -9.57 -4.31
N GLN A 112 2.74 -10.67 -4.86
CA GLN A 112 1.98 -10.68 -6.12
C GLN A 112 0.73 -11.52 -5.93
N LYS A 113 -0.26 -11.26 -6.78
CA LYS A 113 -1.48 -12.08 -6.82
C LYS A 113 -1.11 -13.51 -7.25
N ASN A 114 -1.71 -14.50 -6.60
CA ASN A 114 -1.58 -15.89 -7.03
C ASN A 114 -2.05 -16.05 -8.47
N PRO A 115 -1.31 -16.80 -9.29
CA PRO A 115 -1.72 -17.09 -10.67
C PRO A 115 -3.04 -17.86 -10.76
#